data_d5ce8683cbb05be1c4de8939b43e82ec
#
_entry.id   d5ce8683cbb05be1c4de8939b43e82ec
#
_cell.length_a   1.000
_cell.length_b   1.000
_cell.length_c   1.000
_cell.angle_alpha   90.00
_cell.angle_beta   90.00
_cell.angle_gamma   90.00
#
_symmetry.space_group_name_H-M   'P 1'
#
loop_
_entity.id
_entity.type
_entity.pdbx_description
1 polymer ?
#
loop_
_entity_poly.entity_id
_entity_poly.type
_entity_poly.pdbx_seq_one_letter_code
_entity_poly.pdbx_strand_id
1 'polypeptide(L)'
;MIIDCHGHFTTAPAQVAKFRADQIAEFQRTGKAPNLAPPAVSDDEIRTGIDKNQLRIMRERGIDMTIFSPKAVAMDHHMGNEDTNVVWARFNNELIHRVCTLYPDHFVGVCQLPQATGVAPGARVIAELERCVNEFGFIGANLNPDPTGGRWTDPPLWDKKWWYPLYEKMVELDVPAMIHVSGSCNPHFNAVATHYINGDTTAFVQFMTSDIFKDFPTLKFIIPHGGGAAPYHWGRYRGIAQDMGLAPLEEKVLNNVFFDTCVYHQPGIDLLLRVLPTKNILFASETVGAVQGIDPLTNYYYDDTKRYIDASASADAQQKQQMFARNALGVYPRLRSHPRCQSC
;
A
#
# COMPACT_ATOMS: atom_id res chain seq x y z
N MET A 1 18.05 -7.80 9.71
CA MET A 1 17.46 -6.89 8.70
C MET A 1 16.08 -6.43 9.15
N ILE A 2 15.72 -5.19 8.91
CA ILE A 2 14.41 -4.59 9.18
C ILE A 2 13.87 -3.98 7.88
N ILE A 3 12.76 -4.52 7.38
CA ILE A 3 12.11 -4.12 6.12
C ILE A 3 10.80 -3.45 6.46
N ASP A 4 10.68 -2.16 6.14
CA ASP A 4 9.45 -1.39 6.24
C ASP A 4 8.61 -1.62 4.97
N CYS A 5 7.45 -2.23 5.13
CA CYS A 5 6.62 -2.65 4.00
C CYS A 5 5.67 -1.55 3.48
N HIS A 6 5.65 -0.35 4.10
CA HIS A 6 4.73 0.71 3.74
C HIS A 6 5.40 2.08 3.76
N GLY A 7 5.93 2.49 2.61
CA GLY A 7 6.53 3.80 2.41
C GLY A 7 6.02 4.51 1.17
N HIS A 8 5.96 5.84 1.23
CA HIS A 8 5.51 6.69 0.13
C HIS A 8 6.47 7.83 -0.17
N PHE A 9 6.60 8.20 -1.45
CA PHE A 9 7.36 9.39 -1.87
C PHE A 9 6.57 10.68 -1.58
N THR A 10 6.38 10.98 -0.28
CA THR A 10 5.66 12.17 0.19
C THR A 10 6.48 13.46 0.07
N THR A 11 7.78 13.34 -0.08
CA THR A 11 8.76 14.44 -0.19
C THR A 11 9.19 14.73 -1.62
N ALA A 12 8.38 14.32 -2.59
CA ALA A 12 8.59 14.65 -4.00
C ALA A 12 8.63 16.17 -4.21
N PRO A 13 9.42 16.67 -5.16
CA PRO A 13 9.51 18.11 -5.46
C PRO A 13 8.16 18.75 -5.79
N ALA A 14 8.00 20.03 -5.44
CA ALA A 14 6.71 20.73 -5.51
C ALA A 14 6.09 20.75 -6.92
N GLN A 15 6.91 20.73 -7.98
CA GLN A 15 6.43 20.68 -9.37
C GLN A 15 5.67 19.40 -9.68
N VAL A 16 5.88 18.30 -8.95
CA VAL A 16 5.13 17.05 -9.09
C VAL A 16 3.66 17.26 -8.67
N ALA A 17 3.43 17.85 -7.49
CA ALA A 17 2.09 18.16 -7.01
C ALA A 17 1.39 19.20 -7.91
N LYS A 18 2.14 20.21 -8.37
CA LYS A 18 1.62 21.21 -9.31
C LYS A 18 1.16 20.57 -10.62
N PHE A 19 1.93 19.66 -11.18
CA PHE A 19 1.57 18.95 -12.40
C PHE A 19 0.24 18.20 -12.27
N ARG A 20 0.03 17.49 -11.12
CA ARG A 20 -1.26 16.84 -10.86
C ARG A 20 -2.40 17.83 -10.77
N ALA A 21 -2.21 18.93 -10.06
CA ALA A 21 -3.23 19.98 -9.95
C ALA A 21 -3.60 20.57 -11.32
N ASP A 22 -2.61 20.85 -12.17
CA ASP A 22 -2.80 21.35 -13.53
C ASP A 22 -3.56 20.32 -14.41
N GLN A 23 -3.21 19.02 -14.32
CA GLN A 23 -3.93 17.95 -15.02
C GLN A 23 -5.42 17.91 -14.61
N ILE A 24 -5.68 17.93 -13.30
CA ILE A 24 -7.05 17.87 -12.78
C ILE A 24 -7.85 19.10 -13.22
N ALA A 25 -7.28 20.30 -13.09
CA ALA A 25 -7.94 21.55 -13.48
C ALA A 25 -8.29 21.56 -14.98
N GLU A 26 -7.37 21.12 -15.83
CA GLU A 26 -7.60 21.08 -17.27
C GLU A 26 -8.64 20.00 -17.65
N PHE A 27 -8.58 18.82 -17.01
CA PHE A 27 -9.59 17.78 -17.20
C PHE A 27 -10.98 18.25 -16.77
N GLN A 28 -11.10 18.89 -15.62
CA GLN A 28 -12.39 19.43 -15.14
C GLN A 28 -12.95 20.50 -16.07
N ARG A 29 -12.07 21.33 -16.66
CA ARG A 29 -12.46 22.40 -17.59
C ARG A 29 -12.92 21.86 -18.94
N THR A 30 -12.30 20.78 -19.44
CA THR A 30 -12.47 20.32 -20.84
C THR A 30 -13.21 18.99 -20.99
N GLY A 31 -13.26 18.19 -19.94
CA GLY A 31 -13.71 16.78 -19.97
C GLY A 31 -12.77 15.85 -20.75
N LYS A 32 -11.58 16.34 -21.16
CA LYS A 32 -10.60 15.57 -21.95
C LYS A 32 -9.29 15.45 -21.19
N ALA A 33 -8.57 14.36 -21.44
CA ALA A 33 -7.23 14.19 -20.91
C ALA A 33 -6.32 15.36 -21.35
N PRO A 34 -5.64 16.03 -20.40
CA PRO A 34 -4.77 17.14 -20.72
C PRO A 34 -3.55 16.70 -21.52
N ASN A 35 -3.17 17.49 -22.50
CA ASN A 35 -1.90 17.34 -23.21
C ASN A 35 -0.80 18.13 -22.51
N LEU A 36 -0.49 17.74 -21.28
CA LEU A 36 0.56 18.36 -20.46
C LEU A 36 1.74 17.40 -20.34
N ALA A 37 2.94 17.89 -20.61
CA ALA A 37 4.16 17.14 -20.39
C ALA A 37 4.48 17.09 -18.88
N PRO A 38 4.91 15.93 -18.33
CA PRO A 38 5.42 15.86 -16.98
C PRO A 38 6.61 16.82 -16.78
N PRO A 39 6.74 17.45 -15.60
CA PRO A 39 7.84 18.34 -15.31
C PRO A 39 9.18 17.60 -15.25
N ALA A 40 10.24 18.29 -15.61
CA ALA A 40 11.57 17.80 -15.33
C ALA A 40 11.79 17.79 -13.80
N VAL A 41 12.33 16.69 -13.29
CA VAL A 41 12.77 16.53 -11.91
C VAL A 41 14.23 16.05 -11.95
N SER A 42 15.14 16.77 -11.33
CA SER A 42 16.55 16.39 -11.27
C SER A 42 16.80 15.33 -10.19
N ASP A 43 17.90 14.58 -10.32
CA ASP A 43 18.33 13.65 -9.28
C ASP A 43 18.70 14.36 -7.97
N ASP A 44 19.23 15.59 -8.06
CA ASP A 44 19.57 16.40 -6.88
C ASP A 44 18.32 16.83 -6.10
N GLU A 45 17.23 17.14 -6.78
CA GLU A 45 15.95 17.42 -6.13
C GLU A 45 15.40 16.16 -5.42
N ILE A 46 15.48 14.99 -6.06
CA ILE A 46 15.12 13.71 -5.45
C ILE A 46 15.98 13.45 -4.22
N ARG A 47 17.32 13.55 -4.34
CA ARG A 47 18.25 13.36 -3.22
C ARG A 47 17.95 14.31 -2.07
N THR A 48 17.71 15.58 -2.36
CA THR A 48 17.38 16.58 -1.32
C THR A 48 16.15 16.18 -0.52
N GLY A 49 15.10 15.67 -1.16
CA GLY A 49 13.90 15.20 -0.50
C GLY A 49 14.14 13.94 0.34
N ILE A 50 14.76 12.93 -0.27
CA ILE A 50 14.98 11.62 0.36
C ILE A 50 16.00 11.70 1.51
N ASP A 51 17.16 12.35 1.31
CA ASP A 51 18.22 12.39 2.31
C ASP A 51 17.78 13.09 3.61
N LYS A 52 17.07 14.22 3.45
CA LYS A 52 16.64 15.01 4.61
C LYS A 52 15.47 14.40 5.39
N ASN A 53 14.73 13.48 4.77
CA ASN A 53 13.52 12.92 5.33
C ASN A 53 13.60 11.39 5.48
N GLN A 54 13.14 10.63 4.49
CA GLN A 54 12.99 9.18 4.60
C GLN A 54 14.30 8.49 4.99
N LEU A 55 15.40 8.75 4.29
CA LEU A 55 16.67 8.08 4.54
C LEU A 55 17.28 8.44 5.90
N ARG A 56 17.16 9.72 6.31
CA ARG A 56 17.59 10.14 7.65
C ARG A 56 16.83 9.39 8.74
N ILE A 57 15.50 9.32 8.64
CA ILE A 57 14.65 8.65 9.62
C ILE A 57 14.89 7.14 9.64
N MET A 58 15.04 6.51 8.47
CA MET A 58 15.41 5.11 8.37
C MET A 58 16.69 4.80 9.17
N ARG A 59 17.73 5.64 9.00
CA ARG A 59 19.00 5.50 9.74
C ARG A 59 18.83 5.69 11.24
N GLU A 60 18.08 6.71 11.65
CA GLU A 60 17.80 7.01 13.07
C GLU A 60 17.05 5.87 13.76
N ARG A 61 16.15 5.18 13.03
CA ARG A 61 15.32 4.07 13.56
C ARG A 61 15.90 2.69 13.31
N GLY A 62 17.02 2.59 12.59
CA GLY A 62 17.65 1.31 12.23
C GLY A 62 16.83 0.49 11.24
N ILE A 63 16.09 1.14 10.33
CA ILE A 63 15.37 0.51 9.23
C ILE A 63 16.36 0.33 8.07
N ASP A 64 16.49 -0.91 7.61
CA ASP A 64 17.45 -1.25 6.56
C ASP A 64 16.92 -0.97 5.15
N MET A 65 15.63 -1.21 4.93
CA MET A 65 14.99 -1.14 3.62
C MET A 65 13.53 -0.72 3.76
N THR A 66 13.04 0.07 2.80
CA THR A 66 11.61 0.42 2.68
C THR A 66 11.07 -0.01 1.32
N ILE A 67 9.95 -0.73 1.31
CA ILE A 67 9.13 -0.96 0.12
C ILE A 67 8.39 0.34 -0.17
N PHE A 68 8.66 0.92 -1.34
CA PHE A 68 8.42 2.33 -1.60
C PHE A 68 7.52 2.55 -2.81
N SER A 69 6.52 3.41 -2.65
CA SER A 69 5.52 3.72 -3.68
C SER A 69 5.31 5.21 -3.90
N PRO A 70 4.66 5.62 -4.99
CA PRO A 70 4.10 6.96 -5.10
C PRO A 70 3.18 7.31 -3.93
N LYS A 71 2.98 8.60 -3.68
CA LYS A 71 2.05 9.08 -2.65
C LYS A 71 0.62 8.68 -3.01
N ALA A 72 0.05 7.70 -2.30
CA ALA A 72 -1.23 7.09 -2.65
C ALA A 72 -2.40 8.09 -2.70
N VAL A 73 -2.49 9.01 -1.72
CA VAL A 73 -3.55 10.04 -1.70
C VAL A 73 -3.52 10.92 -2.94
N ALA A 74 -2.36 11.19 -3.51
CA ALA A 74 -2.21 12.06 -4.69
C ALA A 74 -2.57 11.36 -6.01
N MET A 75 -2.86 10.07 -6.00
CA MET A 75 -3.34 9.38 -7.19
C MET A 75 -4.72 9.86 -7.62
N ASP A 76 -5.59 10.18 -6.65
CA ASP A 76 -6.90 10.81 -6.88
C ASP A 76 -7.63 10.24 -8.11
N HIS A 77 -7.80 8.90 -8.14
CA HIS A 77 -8.30 8.16 -9.30
C HIS A 77 -9.66 8.68 -9.82
N HIS A 78 -10.47 9.22 -8.90
CA HIS A 78 -11.80 9.80 -9.21
C HIS A 78 -11.75 11.20 -9.86
N MET A 79 -10.58 11.84 -9.88
CA MET A 79 -10.43 13.23 -10.36
C MET A 79 -10.07 13.35 -11.84
N GLY A 80 -9.78 12.22 -12.50
CA GLY A 80 -9.43 12.16 -13.91
C GLY A 80 -10.11 10.98 -14.61
N ASN A 81 -9.95 10.90 -15.92
CA ASN A 81 -10.29 9.72 -16.70
C ASN A 81 -9.05 8.77 -16.76
N GLU A 82 -9.23 7.63 -17.41
CA GLU A 82 -8.17 6.64 -17.59
C GLU A 82 -6.90 7.23 -18.22
N ASP A 83 -7.03 8.02 -19.30
CA ASP A 83 -5.89 8.66 -19.98
C ASP A 83 -5.10 9.58 -19.05
N THR A 84 -5.78 10.42 -18.30
CA THR A 84 -5.17 11.33 -17.31
C THR A 84 -4.43 10.55 -16.23
N ASN A 85 -5.05 9.48 -15.72
CA ASN A 85 -4.48 8.66 -14.64
C ASN A 85 -3.30 7.81 -15.12
N VAL A 86 -3.31 7.33 -16.37
CA VAL A 86 -2.15 6.62 -16.96
C VAL A 86 -0.94 7.54 -17.01
N VAL A 87 -1.07 8.77 -17.51
CA VAL A 87 0.05 9.72 -17.56
C VAL A 87 0.60 10.01 -16.16
N TRP A 88 -0.29 10.22 -15.20
CA TRP A 88 0.09 10.51 -13.81
C TRP A 88 0.79 9.32 -13.14
N ALA A 89 0.22 8.11 -13.25
CA ALA A 89 0.80 6.91 -12.65
C ALA A 89 2.17 6.58 -13.24
N ARG A 90 2.29 6.61 -14.57
CA ARG A 90 3.57 6.36 -15.25
C ARG A 90 4.67 7.31 -14.78
N PHE A 91 4.37 8.60 -14.74
CA PHE A 91 5.33 9.61 -14.26
C PHE A 91 5.77 9.35 -12.81
N ASN A 92 4.84 9.03 -11.92
CA ASN A 92 5.18 8.75 -10.52
C ASN A 92 5.95 7.43 -10.36
N ASN A 93 5.58 6.38 -11.10
CA ASN A 93 6.32 5.10 -11.09
C ASN A 93 7.76 5.29 -11.60
N GLU A 94 7.98 6.14 -12.60
CA GLU A 94 9.31 6.52 -13.05
C GLU A 94 10.12 7.25 -11.96
N LEU A 95 9.48 8.13 -11.18
CA LEU A 95 10.14 8.76 -10.04
C LEU A 95 10.53 7.75 -8.97
N ILE A 96 9.67 6.77 -8.66
CA ILE A 96 10.03 5.69 -7.73
C ILE A 96 11.18 4.86 -8.26
N HIS A 97 11.17 4.49 -9.55
CA HIS A 97 12.29 3.78 -10.17
C HIS A 97 13.60 4.55 -10.01
N ARG A 98 13.58 5.87 -10.21
CA ARG A 98 14.77 6.73 -10.00
C ARG A 98 15.21 6.74 -8.53
N VAL A 99 14.29 6.83 -7.56
CA VAL A 99 14.64 6.71 -6.14
C VAL A 99 15.33 5.38 -5.85
N CYS A 100 14.78 4.26 -6.33
CA CYS A 100 15.38 2.93 -6.15
C CYS A 100 16.76 2.83 -6.83
N THR A 101 16.96 3.46 -8.00
CA THR A 101 18.25 3.49 -8.70
C THR A 101 19.29 4.34 -7.95
N LEU A 102 18.86 5.46 -7.35
CA LEU A 102 19.74 6.34 -6.59
C LEU A 102 20.12 5.79 -5.22
N TYR A 103 19.27 4.93 -4.63
CA TYR A 103 19.43 4.35 -3.30
C TYR A 103 19.09 2.85 -3.30
N PRO A 104 19.81 2.03 -4.09
CA PRO A 104 19.47 0.62 -4.30
C PRO A 104 19.51 -0.24 -3.04
N ASP A 105 20.28 0.18 -2.03
CA ASP A 105 20.37 -0.54 -0.76
C ASP A 105 19.24 -0.23 0.22
N HIS A 106 18.42 0.79 -0.06
CA HIS A 106 17.45 1.32 0.91
C HIS A 106 16.00 1.29 0.42
N PHE A 107 15.75 1.34 -0.89
CA PHE A 107 14.40 1.39 -1.44
C PHE A 107 14.17 0.35 -2.52
N VAL A 108 13.01 -0.31 -2.43
CA VAL A 108 12.51 -1.25 -3.45
C VAL A 108 11.12 -0.80 -3.88
N GLY A 109 10.89 -0.69 -5.18
CA GLY A 109 9.68 -0.08 -5.71
C GLY A 109 8.47 -0.99 -5.77
N VAL A 110 7.30 -0.41 -5.55
CA VAL A 110 5.99 -0.98 -5.88
C VAL A 110 5.19 -0.03 -6.78
N CYS A 111 4.42 -0.62 -7.68
CA CYS A 111 3.69 0.10 -8.72
C CYS A 111 2.43 0.75 -8.17
N GLN A 112 2.19 2.02 -8.52
CA GLN A 112 0.86 2.61 -8.42
C GLN A 112 0.09 2.33 -9.70
N LEU A 113 -1.07 1.67 -9.58
CA LEU A 113 -1.89 1.30 -10.73
C LEU A 113 -2.70 2.50 -11.26
N PRO A 114 -2.77 2.71 -12.58
CA PRO A 114 -3.52 3.81 -13.20
C PRO A 114 -5.03 3.50 -13.31
N GLN A 115 -5.67 3.23 -12.18
CA GLN A 115 -7.11 2.96 -12.13
C GLN A 115 -7.94 4.22 -12.39
N ALA A 116 -9.18 4.06 -12.82
CA ALA A 116 -10.12 5.15 -13.05
C ALA A 116 -11.55 4.73 -12.71
N THR A 117 -12.37 5.68 -12.25
CA THR A 117 -13.79 5.47 -11.96
C THR A 117 -14.53 4.91 -13.17
N GLY A 118 -15.33 3.88 -12.98
CA GLY A 118 -16.18 3.29 -14.01
C GLY A 118 -15.43 2.50 -15.10
N VAL A 119 -14.13 2.23 -14.90
CA VAL A 119 -13.28 1.52 -15.86
C VAL A 119 -12.64 0.32 -15.16
N ALA A 120 -12.90 -0.89 -15.67
CA ALA A 120 -12.26 -2.09 -15.16
C ALA A 120 -10.73 -1.98 -15.27
N PRO A 121 -9.94 -2.49 -14.30
CA PRO A 121 -8.49 -2.46 -14.34
C PRO A 121 -7.95 -3.45 -15.39
N GLY A 122 -8.18 -3.14 -16.66
CA GLY A 122 -7.87 -3.95 -17.83
C GLY A 122 -6.51 -3.64 -18.45
N ALA A 123 -6.44 -3.64 -19.78
CA ALA A 123 -5.20 -3.64 -20.55
C ALA A 123 -4.20 -2.54 -20.16
N ARG A 124 -4.64 -1.32 -19.86
CA ARG A 124 -3.73 -0.21 -19.51
C ARG A 124 -3.15 -0.35 -18.11
N VAL A 125 -3.96 -0.79 -17.14
CA VAL A 125 -3.51 -1.07 -15.78
C VAL A 125 -2.51 -2.23 -15.78
N ILE A 126 -2.84 -3.30 -16.52
CA ILE A 126 -2.00 -4.48 -16.68
C ILE A 126 -0.68 -4.11 -17.37
N ALA A 127 -0.70 -3.34 -18.45
CA ALA A 127 0.50 -2.92 -19.16
C ALA A 127 1.44 -2.08 -18.28
N GLU A 128 0.91 -1.22 -17.41
CA GLU A 128 1.72 -0.45 -16.47
C GLU A 128 2.30 -1.33 -15.37
N LEU A 129 1.54 -2.30 -14.85
CA LEU A 129 2.04 -3.28 -13.90
C LEU A 129 3.19 -4.10 -14.52
N GLU A 130 3.00 -4.62 -15.73
CA GLU A 130 4.03 -5.36 -16.47
C GLU A 130 5.29 -4.53 -16.69
N ARG A 131 5.15 -3.27 -17.10
CA ARG A 131 6.28 -2.36 -17.28
C ARG A 131 7.05 -2.18 -15.97
N CYS A 132 6.35 -1.87 -14.88
CA CYS A 132 6.99 -1.65 -13.59
C CYS A 132 7.71 -2.91 -13.08
N VAL A 133 7.12 -4.07 -13.24
CA VAL A 133 7.71 -5.33 -12.77
C VAL A 133 8.87 -5.79 -13.65
N ASN A 134 8.70 -5.75 -14.98
CA ASN A 134 9.68 -6.33 -15.91
C ASN A 134 10.82 -5.36 -16.25
N GLU A 135 10.54 -4.05 -16.36
CA GLU A 135 11.56 -3.06 -16.74
C GLU A 135 12.19 -2.39 -15.51
N PHE A 136 11.44 -2.13 -14.46
CA PHE A 136 11.91 -1.43 -13.25
C PHE A 136 12.26 -2.36 -12.09
N GLY A 137 11.90 -3.65 -12.19
CA GLY A 137 12.15 -4.62 -11.13
C GLY A 137 11.26 -4.42 -9.88
N PHE A 138 10.12 -3.78 -10.03
CA PHE A 138 9.18 -3.59 -8.92
C PHE A 138 8.63 -4.94 -8.43
N ILE A 139 8.34 -4.99 -7.13
CA ILE A 139 8.03 -6.26 -6.44
C ILE A 139 6.56 -6.42 -6.07
N GLY A 140 5.73 -5.44 -6.35
CA GLY A 140 4.30 -5.43 -6.00
C GLY A 140 3.58 -4.21 -6.55
N ALA A 141 2.35 -4.02 -6.12
CA ALA A 141 1.52 -2.87 -6.49
C ALA A 141 0.71 -2.32 -5.31
N ASN A 142 0.26 -1.06 -5.42
CA ASN A 142 -0.85 -0.52 -4.64
C ASN A 142 -2.11 -0.62 -5.47
N LEU A 143 -3.15 -1.27 -4.93
CA LEU A 143 -4.44 -1.45 -5.56
C LEU A 143 -5.49 -0.65 -4.79
N ASN A 144 -6.14 0.30 -5.47
CA ASN A 144 -7.26 1.03 -4.90
C ASN A 144 -8.56 0.20 -5.03
N PRO A 145 -9.18 -0.22 -3.91
CA PRO A 145 -10.41 -1.01 -3.96
C PRO A 145 -11.62 -0.15 -4.34
N ASP A 146 -11.51 1.18 -4.25
CA ASP A 146 -12.54 2.16 -4.60
C ASP A 146 -11.98 3.35 -5.39
N PRO A 147 -11.74 3.19 -6.71
CA PRO A 147 -11.31 4.29 -7.56
C PRO A 147 -12.32 5.45 -7.65
N THR A 148 -13.53 5.27 -7.10
CA THR A 148 -14.62 6.26 -7.15
C THR A 148 -14.54 7.34 -6.08
N GLY A 149 -13.52 7.28 -5.21
CA GLY A 149 -13.27 8.31 -4.20
C GLY A 149 -14.27 8.30 -3.04
N GLY A 150 -14.63 7.13 -2.53
CA GLY A 150 -15.52 6.95 -1.38
C GLY A 150 -16.98 6.74 -1.74
N ARG A 151 -17.32 6.60 -3.02
CA ARG A 151 -18.69 6.32 -3.46
C ARG A 151 -19.00 4.83 -3.54
N TRP A 152 -18.02 3.98 -3.73
CA TRP A 152 -18.17 2.53 -3.87
C TRP A 152 -19.19 2.13 -4.94
N THR A 153 -19.16 2.78 -6.10
CA THR A 153 -20.09 2.53 -7.20
C THR A 153 -19.56 1.56 -8.25
N ASP A 154 -18.25 1.31 -8.25
CA ASP A 154 -17.65 0.32 -9.14
C ASP A 154 -17.83 -1.09 -8.57
N PRO A 155 -17.75 -2.14 -9.40
CA PRO A 155 -17.90 -3.52 -8.97
C PRO A 155 -16.92 -3.91 -7.85
N PRO A 156 -17.38 -4.71 -6.86
CA PRO A 156 -16.56 -5.11 -5.73
C PRO A 156 -15.41 -6.02 -6.15
N LEU A 157 -14.40 -6.14 -5.29
CA LEU A 157 -13.15 -6.88 -5.55
C LEU A 157 -13.35 -8.34 -5.99
N TRP A 158 -14.49 -8.92 -5.71
CA TRP A 158 -14.83 -10.29 -6.13
C TRP A 158 -15.53 -10.37 -7.48
N ASP A 159 -15.83 -9.26 -8.17
CA ASP A 159 -16.42 -9.32 -9.50
C ASP A 159 -15.41 -9.85 -10.51
N LYS A 160 -15.73 -11.04 -11.08
CA LYS A 160 -14.82 -11.78 -11.94
C LYS A 160 -14.52 -11.05 -13.25
N LYS A 161 -15.50 -10.39 -13.85
CA LYS A 161 -15.31 -9.70 -15.14
C LYS A 161 -14.50 -8.42 -14.97
N TRP A 162 -14.58 -7.81 -13.78
CA TRP A 162 -13.92 -6.55 -13.51
C TRP A 162 -12.48 -6.74 -13.06
N TRP A 163 -12.23 -7.61 -12.06
CA TRP A 163 -10.94 -7.68 -11.38
C TRP A 163 -10.07 -8.86 -11.78
N TYR A 164 -10.65 -9.99 -12.22
CA TYR A 164 -9.89 -11.21 -12.45
C TYR A 164 -8.78 -11.09 -13.49
N PRO A 165 -8.91 -10.32 -14.60
CA PRO A 165 -7.79 -10.12 -15.52
C PRO A 165 -6.55 -9.52 -14.86
N LEU A 166 -6.73 -8.60 -13.90
CA LEU A 166 -5.62 -8.05 -13.11
C LEU A 166 -5.05 -9.10 -12.15
N TYR A 167 -5.90 -9.87 -11.47
CA TYR A 167 -5.44 -10.93 -10.55
C TYR A 167 -4.66 -12.03 -11.25
N GLU A 168 -5.11 -12.47 -12.42
CA GLU A 168 -4.38 -13.40 -13.28
C GLU A 168 -2.97 -12.87 -13.57
N LYS A 169 -2.85 -11.59 -13.94
CA LYS A 169 -1.56 -10.97 -14.22
C LYS A 169 -0.69 -10.83 -12.96
N MET A 170 -1.26 -10.49 -11.82
CA MET A 170 -0.51 -10.45 -10.56
C MET A 170 0.04 -11.82 -10.17
N VAL A 171 -0.74 -12.89 -10.37
CA VAL A 171 -0.29 -14.27 -10.14
C VAL A 171 0.81 -14.66 -11.13
N GLU A 172 0.65 -14.35 -12.42
CA GLU A 172 1.66 -14.60 -13.46
C GLU A 172 2.99 -13.91 -13.12
N LEU A 173 2.95 -12.68 -12.66
CA LEU A 173 4.13 -11.90 -12.31
C LEU A 173 4.68 -12.22 -10.91
N ASP A 174 3.99 -13.04 -10.13
CA ASP A 174 4.30 -13.36 -8.72
C ASP A 174 4.50 -12.09 -7.87
N VAL A 175 3.50 -11.20 -7.90
CA VAL A 175 3.50 -9.94 -7.15
C VAL A 175 2.25 -9.80 -6.28
N PRO A 176 2.38 -9.37 -5.02
CA PRO A 176 1.25 -9.02 -4.17
C PRO A 176 0.76 -7.59 -4.46
N ALA A 177 -0.41 -7.23 -3.93
CA ALA A 177 -0.82 -5.84 -3.84
C ALA A 177 -1.14 -5.42 -2.40
N MET A 178 -0.74 -4.20 -2.06
CA MET A 178 -1.28 -3.50 -0.90
C MET A 178 -2.59 -2.83 -1.30
N ILE A 179 -3.65 -3.08 -0.53
CA ILE A 179 -4.90 -2.35 -0.67
C ILE A 179 -4.67 -0.92 -0.20
N HIS A 180 -4.94 0.06 -1.04
CA HIS A 180 -4.73 1.44 -0.64
C HIS A 180 -5.66 2.38 -1.40
N VAL A 181 -6.66 2.94 -0.72
CA VAL A 181 -7.49 3.99 -1.30
C VAL A 181 -6.67 5.26 -1.57
N SER A 182 -7.13 6.08 -2.50
CA SER A 182 -6.57 7.42 -2.76
C SER A 182 -7.38 8.51 -2.04
N GLY A 183 -7.44 9.73 -2.55
CA GLY A 183 -8.29 10.79 -2.00
C GLY A 183 -9.78 10.47 -2.03
N SER A 184 -10.58 11.23 -1.29
CA SER A 184 -12.03 11.11 -1.26
C SER A 184 -12.71 12.35 -1.81
N CYS A 185 -13.77 12.15 -2.60
CA CYS A 185 -14.68 13.23 -3.01
C CYS A 185 -15.84 13.43 -2.01
N ASN A 186 -15.98 12.59 -1.00
CA ASN A 186 -17.01 12.74 0.01
C ASN A 186 -16.57 13.76 1.06
N PRO A 187 -17.28 14.91 1.21
CA PRO A 187 -16.87 15.96 2.13
C PRO A 187 -16.97 15.55 3.63
N HIS A 188 -17.65 14.46 3.92
CA HIS A 188 -17.75 13.92 5.27
C HIS A 188 -16.55 13.04 5.67
N PHE A 189 -15.68 12.69 4.73
CA PHE A 189 -14.53 11.83 4.99
C PHE A 189 -13.25 12.66 5.07
N ASN A 190 -12.58 12.61 6.21
CA ASN A 190 -11.16 12.89 6.24
C ASN A 190 -10.43 11.71 5.58
N ALA A 191 -9.60 11.97 4.58
CA ALA A 191 -8.94 10.91 3.81
C ALA A 191 -8.18 9.93 4.72
N VAL A 192 -7.31 10.45 5.57
CA VAL A 192 -6.43 9.65 6.44
C VAL A 192 -7.19 9.01 7.61
N ALA A 193 -8.01 9.81 8.30
CA ALA A 193 -8.65 9.37 9.55
C ALA A 193 -9.88 8.48 9.33
N THR A 194 -10.55 8.58 8.16
CA THR A 194 -11.83 7.89 7.92
C THR A 194 -11.79 7.06 6.66
N HIS A 195 -11.43 7.66 5.52
CA HIS A 195 -11.57 7.00 4.22
C HIS A 195 -10.62 5.81 4.09
N TYR A 196 -9.37 5.92 4.56
CA TYR A 196 -8.41 4.82 4.55
C TYR A 196 -8.92 3.64 5.38
N ILE A 197 -9.28 3.89 6.63
CA ILE A 197 -9.76 2.85 7.55
C ILE A 197 -11.03 2.17 7.03
N ASN A 198 -11.95 2.93 6.42
CA ASN A 198 -13.13 2.38 5.79
C ASN A 198 -12.80 1.51 4.58
N GLY A 199 -11.88 1.95 3.73
CA GLY A 199 -11.42 1.21 2.55
C GLY A 199 -10.80 -0.13 2.91
N ASP A 200 -9.89 -0.12 3.88
CA ASP A 200 -9.21 -1.30 4.40
C ASP A 200 -10.20 -2.32 4.96
N THR A 201 -11.12 -1.84 5.81
CA THR A 201 -12.15 -2.67 6.42
C THR A 201 -13.09 -3.26 5.38
N THR A 202 -13.51 -2.46 4.39
CA THR A 202 -14.40 -2.91 3.32
C THR A 202 -13.73 -3.96 2.46
N ALA A 203 -12.47 -3.76 2.09
CA ALA A 203 -11.70 -4.74 1.31
C ALA A 203 -11.54 -6.06 2.07
N PHE A 204 -11.22 -6.01 3.38
CA PHE A 204 -11.16 -7.20 4.23
C PHE A 204 -12.47 -8.00 4.18
N VAL A 205 -13.60 -7.32 4.35
CA VAL A 205 -14.92 -7.97 4.32
C VAL A 205 -15.22 -8.57 2.95
N GLN A 206 -14.86 -7.89 1.85
CA GLN A 206 -15.02 -8.41 0.51
C GLN A 206 -14.18 -9.68 0.27
N PHE A 207 -12.94 -9.73 0.77
CA PHE A 207 -12.11 -10.94 0.72
C PHE A 207 -12.69 -12.07 1.56
N MET A 208 -13.15 -11.77 2.77
CA MET A 208 -13.76 -12.75 3.68
C MET A 208 -14.99 -13.40 3.07
N THR A 209 -15.84 -12.63 2.39
CA THR A 209 -17.15 -13.09 1.89
C THR A 209 -17.11 -13.63 0.45
N SER A 210 -15.94 -13.73 -0.16
CA SER A 210 -15.76 -14.12 -1.57
C SER A 210 -14.98 -15.43 -1.74
N ASP A 211 -14.91 -15.93 -2.97
CA ASP A 211 -14.10 -17.09 -3.35
C ASP A 211 -12.81 -16.72 -4.10
N ILE A 212 -12.36 -15.46 -4.01
CA ILE A 212 -11.13 -14.98 -4.70
C ILE A 212 -9.95 -15.93 -4.41
N PHE A 213 -9.71 -16.29 -3.17
CA PHE A 213 -8.57 -17.12 -2.79
C PHE A 213 -8.74 -18.60 -3.09
N LYS A 214 -9.95 -19.04 -3.39
CA LYS A 214 -10.20 -20.36 -3.97
C LYS A 214 -9.84 -20.35 -5.45
N ASP A 215 -10.18 -19.28 -6.17
CA ASP A 215 -9.88 -19.12 -7.59
C ASP A 215 -8.39 -18.78 -7.81
N PHE A 216 -7.77 -18.01 -6.88
CA PHE A 216 -6.36 -17.58 -6.91
C PHE A 216 -5.63 -17.91 -5.60
N PRO A 217 -5.26 -19.15 -5.34
CA PRO A 217 -4.70 -19.57 -4.04
C PRO A 217 -3.31 -19.00 -3.73
N THR A 218 -2.59 -18.49 -4.72
CA THR A 218 -1.26 -17.87 -4.53
C THR A 218 -1.30 -16.35 -4.47
N LEU A 219 -2.44 -15.73 -4.81
CA LEU A 219 -2.60 -14.28 -4.78
C LEU A 219 -2.53 -13.77 -3.34
N LYS A 220 -1.80 -12.67 -3.12
CA LYS A 220 -1.61 -12.10 -1.78
C LYS A 220 -1.99 -10.63 -1.76
N PHE A 221 -2.66 -10.23 -0.68
CA PHE A 221 -2.98 -8.84 -0.41
C PHE A 221 -2.49 -8.41 0.96
N ILE A 222 -2.04 -7.17 1.06
CA ILE A 222 -1.73 -6.51 2.31
C ILE A 222 -2.82 -5.48 2.58
N ILE A 223 -3.46 -5.55 3.74
CA ILE A 223 -4.39 -4.53 4.21
C ILE A 223 -3.62 -3.62 5.18
N PRO A 224 -3.39 -2.35 4.81
CA PRO A 224 -2.60 -1.43 5.59
C PRO A 224 -3.33 -0.91 6.84
N HIS A 225 -2.68 0.01 7.57
CA HIS A 225 -3.22 0.69 8.74
C HIS A 225 -3.75 -0.29 9.80
N GLY A 226 -2.97 -1.35 10.04
CA GLY A 226 -3.33 -2.42 10.97
C GLY A 226 -4.53 -3.25 10.54
N GLY A 227 -4.92 -3.19 9.27
CA GLY A 227 -6.12 -3.88 8.76
C GLY A 227 -7.42 -3.09 8.97
N GLY A 228 -7.31 -1.77 9.12
CA GLY A 228 -8.48 -0.95 9.41
C GLY A 228 -9.14 -1.32 10.73
N ALA A 229 -10.44 -1.58 10.72
CA ALA A 229 -11.18 -2.03 11.91
C ALA A 229 -11.18 -3.56 12.09
N ALA A 230 -10.59 -4.33 11.16
CA ALA A 230 -10.72 -5.79 11.15
C ALA A 230 -10.21 -6.47 12.43
N PRO A 231 -9.00 -6.21 12.94
CA PRO A 231 -8.51 -6.85 14.16
C PRO A 231 -9.33 -6.49 15.40
N TYR A 232 -9.78 -5.23 15.50
CA TYR A 232 -10.59 -4.78 16.62
C TYR A 232 -11.98 -5.48 16.66
N HIS A 233 -12.56 -5.77 15.50
CA HIS A 233 -13.86 -6.41 15.34
C HIS A 233 -13.77 -7.89 14.92
N TRP A 234 -12.65 -8.57 15.17
CA TRP A 234 -12.39 -9.94 14.72
C TRP A 234 -13.52 -10.92 15.12
N GLY A 235 -14.02 -10.81 16.36
CA GLY A 235 -15.14 -11.60 16.83
C GLY A 235 -16.43 -11.40 16.03
N ARG A 236 -16.71 -10.17 15.57
CA ARG A 236 -17.85 -9.88 14.69
C ARG A 236 -17.71 -10.60 13.35
N TYR A 237 -16.54 -10.54 12.74
CA TYR A 237 -16.31 -11.17 11.43
C TYR A 237 -16.33 -12.68 11.51
N ARG A 238 -15.83 -13.27 12.60
CA ARG A 238 -15.98 -14.71 12.86
C ARG A 238 -17.46 -15.12 12.97
N GLY A 239 -18.26 -14.35 13.68
CA GLY A 239 -19.71 -14.60 13.81
C GLY A 239 -20.41 -14.50 12.45
N ILE A 240 -20.14 -13.45 11.67
CA ILE A 240 -20.70 -13.29 10.31
C ILE A 240 -20.27 -14.44 9.40
N ALA A 241 -19.02 -14.86 9.42
CA ALA A 241 -18.54 -16.01 8.64
C ALA A 241 -19.31 -17.29 9.00
N GLN A 242 -19.55 -17.52 10.29
CA GLN A 242 -20.36 -18.65 10.77
C GLN A 242 -21.81 -18.56 10.30
N ASP A 243 -22.46 -17.40 10.43
CA ASP A 243 -23.85 -17.19 10.00
C ASP A 243 -24.02 -17.39 8.48
N MET A 244 -22.97 -17.07 7.69
CA MET A 244 -22.94 -17.28 6.25
C MET A 244 -22.53 -18.71 5.84
N GLY A 245 -22.19 -19.59 6.79
CA GLY A 245 -21.70 -20.94 6.50
C GLY A 245 -20.32 -20.98 5.82
N LEU A 246 -19.50 -19.95 6.03
CA LEU A 246 -18.14 -19.87 5.49
C LEU A 246 -17.16 -20.66 6.36
N ALA A 247 -16.01 -21.02 5.78
CA ALA A 247 -14.89 -21.57 6.54
C ALA A 247 -14.39 -20.56 7.60
N PRO A 248 -13.73 -21.03 8.69
CA PRO A 248 -13.09 -20.14 9.64
C PRO A 248 -12.18 -19.11 8.98
N LEU A 249 -12.07 -17.89 9.55
CA LEU A 249 -11.28 -16.81 8.97
C LEU A 249 -9.80 -17.20 8.74
N GLU A 250 -9.27 -18.02 9.64
CA GLU A 250 -7.91 -18.54 9.57
C GLU A 250 -7.66 -19.35 8.28
N GLU A 251 -8.66 -20.09 7.82
CA GLU A 251 -8.60 -20.87 6.58
C GLU A 251 -9.02 -20.04 5.37
N LYS A 252 -10.03 -19.18 5.55
CA LYS A 252 -10.66 -18.43 4.47
C LYS A 252 -9.76 -17.32 3.92
N VAL A 253 -9.03 -16.62 4.78
CA VAL A 253 -8.28 -15.40 4.38
C VAL A 253 -6.81 -15.39 4.81
N LEU A 254 -6.41 -16.01 5.92
CA LEU A 254 -5.06 -15.83 6.48
C LEU A 254 -3.93 -16.57 5.76
N ASN A 255 -4.21 -17.26 4.66
CA ASN A 255 -3.17 -17.74 3.74
C ASN A 255 -2.77 -16.69 2.68
N ASN A 256 -3.64 -15.68 2.47
CA ASN A 256 -3.55 -14.74 1.37
C ASN A 256 -3.59 -13.27 1.81
N VAL A 257 -4.14 -12.98 3.00
CA VAL A 257 -4.28 -11.62 3.53
C VAL A 257 -3.30 -11.38 4.66
N PHE A 258 -2.57 -10.28 4.56
CA PHE A 258 -1.56 -9.82 5.51
C PHE A 258 -1.95 -8.42 5.99
N PHE A 259 -1.37 -8.00 7.12
CA PHE A 259 -1.68 -6.74 7.77
C PHE A 259 -0.39 -6.02 8.11
N ASP A 260 -0.40 -4.71 8.04
CA ASP A 260 0.75 -3.91 8.43
C ASP A 260 0.65 -3.40 9.88
N THR A 261 1.67 -2.70 10.34
CA THR A 261 1.76 -2.17 11.70
C THR A 261 1.56 -0.65 11.78
N CYS A 262 0.97 -0.01 10.79
CA CYS A 262 0.70 1.43 10.80
C CYS A 262 -0.48 1.78 11.72
N VAL A 263 -0.34 1.55 13.04
CA VAL A 263 -1.39 1.72 14.06
C VAL A 263 -1.10 2.89 15.01
N TYR A 264 0.16 3.31 15.14
CA TYR A 264 0.64 4.53 15.80
C TYR A 264 0.43 4.64 17.31
N HIS A 265 0.14 3.54 18.03
CA HIS A 265 0.11 3.52 19.50
C HIS A 265 0.27 2.12 20.07
N GLN A 266 0.84 2.02 21.28
CA GLN A 266 1.17 0.74 21.91
C GLN A 266 -0.03 -0.20 22.11
N PRO A 267 -1.20 0.25 22.67
CA PRO A 267 -2.32 -0.66 22.88
C PRO A 267 -2.88 -1.26 21.58
N GLY A 268 -2.82 -0.52 20.47
CA GLY A 268 -3.27 -1.00 19.16
C GLY A 268 -2.32 -2.06 18.59
N ILE A 269 -1.02 -1.86 18.69
CA ILE A 269 -0.01 -2.88 18.31
C ILE A 269 -0.18 -4.14 19.17
N ASP A 270 -0.34 -4.00 20.49
CA ASP A 270 -0.54 -5.14 21.38
C ASP A 270 -1.83 -5.91 21.07
N LEU A 271 -2.91 -5.22 20.67
CA LEU A 271 -4.13 -5.86 20.20
C LEU A 271 -3.91 -6.62 18.89
N LEU A 272 -3.27 -5.97 17.90
CA LEU A 272 -2.96 -6.57 16.61
C LEU A 272 -2.20 -7.90 16.79
N LEU A 273 -1.13 -7.87 17.61
CA LEU A 273 -0.28 -9.03 17.91
C LEU A 273 -0.99 -10.15 18.68
N ARG A 274 -2.04 -9.85 19.43
CA ARG A 274 -2.86 -10.85 20.15
C ARG A 274 -3.96 -11.46 19.31
N VAL A 275 -4.45 -10.73 18.33
CA VAL A 275 -5.61 -11.16 17.51
C VAL A 275 -5.17 -11.89 16.26
N LEU A 276 -4.11 -11.41 15.59
CA LEU A 276 -3.64 -11.96 14.33
C LEU A 276 -2.40 -12.87 14.52
N PRO A 277 -2.30 -13.96 13.75
CA PRO A 277 -1.08 -14.75 13.71
C PRO A 277 0.10 -13.91 13.25
N THR A 278 1.23 -14.01 13.93
CA THR A 278 2.46 -13.25 13.62
C THR A 278 2.89 -13.39 12.16
N LYS A 279 2.69 -14.56 11.55
CA LYS A 279 3.01 -14.82 10.14
C LYS A 279 2.26 -13.91 9.15
N ASN A 280 1.15 -13.30 9.59
CA ASN A 280 0.31 -12.42 8.78
C ASN A 280 0.58 -10.93 9.03
N ILE A 281 1.55 -10.59 9.88
CA ILE A 281 1.85 -9.19 10.23
C ILE A 281 3.17 -8.78 9.60
N LEU A 282 3.17 -7.67 8.88
CA LEU A 282 4.33 -7.04 8.26
C LEU A 282 4.70 -5.77 9.04
N PHE A 283 5.98 -5.60 9.34
CA PHE A 283 6.44 -4.32 9.86
C PHE A 283 6.24 -3.22 8.83
N ALA A 284 5.67 -2.11 9.27
CA ALA A 284 5.48 -0.92 8.46
C ALA A 284 5.34 0.33 9.33
N SER A 285 5.79 1.46 8.83
CA SER A 285 5.74 2.74 9.55
C SER A 285 5.01 3.85 8.82
N GLU A 286 4.94 3.79 7.49
CA GLU A 286 4.43 4.88 6.65
C GLU A 286 5.15 6.22 6.97
N THR A 287 6.45 6.13 7.25
CA THR A 287 7.26 7.27 7.70
C THR A 287 7.21 8.43 6.72
N VAL A 288 7.03 9.64 7.28
CA VAL A 288 6.76 10.90 6.57
C VAL A 288 5.44 10.82 5.77
N GLY A 289 4.53 9.96 6.20
CA GLY A 289 3.22 9.71 5.55
C GLY A 289 2.06 10.40 6.25
N ALA A 290 1.09 9.59 6.67
CA ALA A 290 -0.23 10.04 7.11
C ALA A 290 -0.22 10.82 8.43
N VAL A 291 0.57 10.37 9.43
CA VAL A 291 0.61 10.97 10.76
C VAL A 291 2.03 11.43 11.05
N GLN A 292 2.22 12.74 11.05
CA GLN A 292 3.50 13.40 11.33
C GLN A 292 3.37 14.21 12.60
N GLY A 293 4.04 13.82 13.63
CA GLY A 293 4.02 14.56 14.89
C GLY A 293 4.67 13.78 16.02
N ILE A 294 4.99 14.50 17.09
CA ILE A 294 5.50 13.91 18.31
C ILE A 294 4.31 13.72 19.25
N ASP A 295 4.10 12.49 19.70
CA ASP A 295 3.11 12.15 20.71
C ASP A 295 3.51 12.76 22.06
N PRO A 296 2.71 13.68 22.62
CA PRO A 296 3.04 14.31 23.90
C PRO A 296 3.05 13.34 25.08
N LEU A 297 2.44 12.16 24.94
CA LEU A 297 2.43 11.14 25.99
C LEU A 297 3.73 10.34 26.04
N THR A 298 4.39 10.19 24.91
CA THR A 298 5.58 9.32 24.78
C THR A 298 6.84 10.10 24.43
N ASN A 299 6.70 11.32 23.92
CA ASN A 299 7.76 12.17 23.39
C ASN A 299 8.51 11.57 22.19
N TYR A 300 7.83 10.68 21.42
CA TYR A 300 8.33 10.08 20.18
C TYR A 300 7.38 10.38 19.02
N TYR A 301 7.88 10.25 17.80
CA TYR A 301 7.01 10.33 16.62
C TYR A 301 5.95 9.23 16.64
N TYR A 302 4.71 9.56 16.25
CA TYR A 302 3.62 8.59 16.16
C TYR A 302 3.95 7.46 15.18
N ASP A 303 4.59 7.76 14.05
CA ASP A 303 4.97 6.82 13.00
C ASP A 303 6.23 6.00 13.31
N ASP A 304 6.79 6.10 14.52
CA ASP A 304 7.86 5.20 14.99
C ASP A 304 7.27 3.86 15.49
N THR A 305 6.63 3.15 14.58
CA THR A 305 5.92 1.89 14.88
C THR A 305 6.86 0.76 15.31
N LYS A 306 8.13 0.80 14.88
CA LYS A 306 9.16 -0.15 15.31
C LYS A 306 9.28 -0.20 16.84
N ARG A 307 9.27 0.95 17.47
CA ARG A 307 9.39 1.08 18.93
C ARG A 307 8.25 0.38 19.66
N TYR A 308 7.03 0.44 19.13
CA TYR A 308 5.88 -0.25 19.72
C TYR A 308 6.01 -1.78 19.61
N ILE A 309 6.53 -2.28 18.49
CA ILE A 309 6.80 -3.72 18.33
C ILE A 309 7.91 -4.15 19.28
N ASP A 310 9.00 -3.39 19.35
CA ASP A 310 10.13 -3.69 20.26
C ASP A 310 9.68 -3.74 21.73
N ALA A 311 8.81 -2.83 22.16
CA ALA A 311 8.30 -2.75 23.52
C ALA A 311 7.19 -3.77 23.84
N SER A 312 6.53 -4.35 22.83
CA SER A 312 5.42 -5.27 23.07
C SER A 312 5.86 -6.56 23.73
N ALA A 313 5.16 -6.94 24.80
CA ALA A 313 5.27 -8.26 25.42
C ALA A 313 4.40 -9.33 24.74
N SER A 314 3.59 -8.95 23.75
CA SER A 314 2.69 -9.86 23.01
C SER A 314 3.41 -10.65 21.90
N ALA A 315 4.72 -10.40 21.69
CA ALA A 315 5.54 -11.16 20.74
C ALA A 315 6.93 -11.41 21.33
N ASP A 316 7.44 -12.61 21.14
CA ASP A 316 8.82 -12.96 21.51
C ASP A 316 9.84 -12.45 20.45
N ALA A 317 11.12 -12.64 20.72
CA ALA A 317 12.21 -12.17 19.85
C ALA A 317 12.15 -12.79 18.44
N GLN A 318 11.76 -14.06 18.33
CA GLN A 318 11.64 -14.75 17.04
C GLN A 318 10.47 -14.21 16.24
N GLN A 319 9.33 -13.96 16.88
CA GLN A 319 8.15 -13.37 16.27
C GLN A 319 8.42 -11.93 15.79
N LYS A 320 9.16 -11.13 16.58
CA LYS A 320 9.58 -9.78 16.17
C LYS A 320 10.48 -9.82 14.93
N GLN A 321 11.47 -10.72 14.88
CA GLN A 321 12.29 -10.91 13.69
C GLN A 321 11.49 -11.38 12.49
N GLN A 322 10.48 -12.21 12.70
CA GLN A 322 9.57 -12.66 11.65
C GLN A 322 8.83 -11.48 11.03
N MET A 323 8.25 -10.61 11.84
CA MET A 323 7.55 -9.40 11.38
C MET A 323 8.49 -8.40 10.71
N PHE A 324 9.69 -8.20 11.27
CA PHE A 324 10.64 -7.22 10.72
C PHE A 324 11.21 -7.58 9.35
N ALA A 325 11.28 -8.86 8.98
CA ALA A 325 11.89 -9.25 7.70
C ALA A 325 11.24 -10.47 7.04
N ARG A 326 11.13 -11.61 7.75
CA ARG A 326 10.82 -12.89 7.10
C ARG A 326 9.45 -12.92 6.44
N ASN A 327 8.46 -12.26 7.04
CA ASN A 327 7.12 -12.18 6.46
C ASN A 327 7.14 -11.37 5.15
N ALA A 328 7.90 -10.27 5.08
CA ALA A 328 8.06 -9.50 3.86
C ALA A 328 8.65 -10.35 2.71
N LEU A 329 9.67 -11.15 3.00
CA LEU A 329 10.26 -12.08 2.03
C LEU A 329 9.30 -13.19 1.58
N GLY A 330 8.33 -13.55 2.42
CA GLY A 330 7.27 -14.50 2.08
C GLY A 330 6.14 -13.89 1.26
N VAL A 331 5.81 -12.64 1.53
CA VAL A 331 4.70 -11.92 0.87
C VAL A 331 5.14 -11.34 -0.47
N TYR A 332 6.37 -10.83 -0.56
CA TYR A 332 6.98 -10.28 -1.77
C TYR A 332 8.09 -11.22 -2.28
N PRO A 333 7.77 -12.29 -3.03
CA PRO A 333 8.76 -13.30 -3.42
C PRO A 333 9.93 -12.73 -4.21
N ARG A 334 9.67 -11.73 -5.06
CA ARG A 334 10.67 -11.05 -5.89
C ARG A 334 11.72 -10.28 -5.05
N LEU A 335 11.40 -9.94 -3.80
CA LEU A 335 12.35 -9.30 -2.88
C LEU A 335 13.55 -10.20 -2.54
N ARG A 336 13.38 -11.53 -2.63
CA ARG A 336 14.47 -12.49 -2.37
C ARG A 336 15.63 -12.38 -3.37
N SER A 337 15.40 -11.86 -4.55
CA SER A 337 16.45 -11.60 -5.55
C SER A 337 17.28 -10.35 -5.25
N HIS A 338 16.81 -9.50 -4.33
CA HIS A 338 17.54 -8.29 -3.96
C HIS A 338 18.86 -8.65 -3.24
N PRO A 339 20.02 -8.04 -3.60
CA PRO A 339 21.33 -8.43 -3.06
C PRO A 339 21.38 -8.46 -1.52
N ARG A 340 20.77 -7.50 -0.85
CA ARG A 340 20.72 -7.42 0.62
C ARG A 340 19.84 -8.49 1.28
N CYS A 341 18.94 -9.13 0.54
CA CYS A 341 18.02 -10.13 1.06
C CYS A 341 18.46 -11.58 0.81
N GLN A 342 19.52 -11.79 0.03
CA GLN A 342 20.02 -13.15 -0.30
C GLN A 342 20.64 -13.88 0.90
N SER A 343 21.02 -13.16 1.95
CA SER A 343 21.63 -13.70 3.17
C SER A 343 20.68 -13.68 4.39
N CYS A 344 19.40 -13.44 4.22
CA CYS A 344 18.42 -13.34 5.31
C CYS A 344 17.68 -14.64 5.60
#